data_76b5c7ca823c0c61e9618bc7faa7e331
#
_entry.id   76b5c7ca823c0c61e9618bc7faa7e331
#
_cell.length_a   1.000
_cell.length_b   1.000
_cell.length_c   1.000
_cell.angle_alpha   90.00
_cell.angle_beta   90.00
_cell.angle_gamma   90.00
#
_symmetry.space_group_name_H-M   'P 1'
#
loop_
_entity.id
_entity.type
_entity.pdbx_description
1 polymer ?
#
loop_
_entity_poly.entity_id
_entity_poly.type
_entity_poly.pdbx_seq_one_letter_code
_entity_poly.pdbx_strand_id
1 'polypeptide(L)'
;MASKNKIHDGERKLIKLGCYVASPINLCGLLTPNEQVVLNVIRHSKNLGQRFISNSALQVSTGLSENTVRKVRDTLLQLNIIEQVGETTSVGIEYKVNHKTLCTIIKELNNTKNPIKRLMLADRFRGEKLAMHTAHIKKYQDSELDGKLNK
;
A
#
# COMPACT_ATOMS: atom_id res chain seq x y z
N MET A 1 10.23 30.46 -2.75
CA MET A 1 9.04 29.74 -2.31
C MET A 1 8.94 28.35 -2.93
N ALA A 2 9.93 28.00 -3.72
CA ALA A 2 10.01 26.69 -4.37
C ALA A 2 10.07 25.52 -3.38
N SER A 3 10.49 25.76 -2.15
CA SER A 3 10.60 24.72 -1.12
C SER A 3 9.27 24.16 -0.62
N LYS A 4 8.15 24.88 -0.83
CA LYS A 4 6.84 24.47 -0.31
C LYS A 4 6.22 23.28 -1.07
N ASN A 5 6.67 23.05 -2.32
CA ASN A 5 6.10 22.00 -3.18
C ASN A 5 7.16 21.00 -3.64
N LYS A 6 8.22 20.85 -2.83
CA LYS A 6 9.28 19.90 -3.17
C LYS A 6 8.75 18.46 -3.04
N ILE A 7 8.67 17.78 -4.17
CA ILE A 7 8.22 16.39 -4.22
C ILE A 7 9.34 15.50 -3.66
N HIS A 8 8.98 14.54 -2.82
CA HIS A 8 9.89 13.53 -2.30
C HIS A 8 10.59 12.77 -3.44
N ASP A 9 11.87 12.45 -3.28
CA ASP A 9 12.66 11.78 -4.33
C ASP A 9 12.05 10.45 -4.76
N GLY A 10 11.51 9.66 -3.83
CA GLY A 10 10.81 8.42 -4.14
C GLY A 10 9.58 8.65 -5.02
N GLU A 11 8.82 9.71 -4.76
CA GLU A 11 7.68 10.08 -5.59
C GLU A 11 8.11 10.51 -6.99
N ARG A 12 9.21 11.24 -7.12
CA ARG A 12 9.76 11.60 -8.44
C ARG A 12 10.09 10.37 -9.27
N LYS A 13 10.66 9.33 -8.64
CA LYS A 13 10.96 8.07 -9.32
C LYS A 13 9.69 7.38 -9.80
N LEU A 14 8.64 7.35 -8.98
CA LEU A 14 7.34 6.80 -9.38
C LEU A 14 6.71 7.59 -10.54
N ILE A 15 6.77 8.90 -10.48
CA ILE A 15 6.25 9.77 -11.55
C ILE A 15 6.99 9.50 -12.86
N LYS A 16 8.30 9.35 -12.84
CA LYS A 16 9.11 9.01 -14.02
C LYS A 16 8.72 7.66 -14.62
N LEU A 17 8.24 6.73 -13.79
CA LEU A 17 7.70 5.45 -14.23
C LEU A 17 6.24 5.54 -14.70
N GLY A 18 5.66 6.73 -14.69
CA GLY A 18 4.29 6.98 -15.13
C GLY A 18 3.24 6.89 -14.02
N CYS A 19 3.65 6.80 -12.77
CA CYS A 19 2.73 6.68 -11.63
C CYS A 19 2.44 8.04 -11.00
N TYR A 20 1.47 8.75 -11.52
CA TYR A 20 1.02 10.02 -10.93
C TYR A 20 0.08 9.75 -9.75
N VAL A 21 0.08 10.64 -8.76
CA VAL A 21 -0.82 10.53 -7.61
C VAL A 21 -2.28 10.48 -8.04
N ALA A 22 -2.63 11.28 -9.05
CA ALA A 22 -4.00 11.34 -9.56
C ALA A 22 -4.32 10.29 -10.64
N SER A 23 -3.34 9.47 -11.03
CA SER A 23 -3.51 8.48 -12.09
C SER A 23 -3.14 7.08 -11.62
N PRO A 24 -4.08 6.13 -11.63
CA PRO A 24 -3.80 4.76 -11.21
C PRO A 24 -3.21 3.87 -12.33
N ILE A 25 -2.97 4.41 -13.52
CA ILE A 25 -2.71 3.63 -14.73
C ILE A 25 -1.64 2.55 -14.55
N ASN A 26 -0.51 2.91 -13.95
CA ASN A 26 0.61 1.98 -13.85
C ASN A 26 0.53 1.00 -12.69
N LEU A 27 -0.45 1.18 -11.82
CA LEU A 27 -0.73 0.25 -10.73
C LEU A 27 -1.94 -0.64 -11.02
N CYS A 28 -2.62 -0.42 -12.15
CA CYS A 28 -3.70 -1.31 -12.59
C CYS A 28 -3.15 -2.72 -12.81
N GLY A 29 -3.84 -3.71 -12.25
CA GLY A 29 -3.37 -5.09 -12.25
C GLY A 29 -2.54 -5.46 -11.03
N LEU A 30 -1.85 -4.51 -10.39
CA LEU A 30 -1.19 -4.73 -9.11
C LEU A 30 -2.14 -4.49 -7.95
N LEU A 31 -2.90 -3.42 -8.01
CA LEU A 31 -3.84 -3.02 -6.96
C LEU A 31 -5.28 -3.05 -7.47
N THR A 32 -6.21 -3.37 -6.58
CA THR A 32 -7.65 -3.17 -6.86
C THR A 32 -7.95 -1.67 -6.90
N PRO A 33 -9.07 -1.26 -7.53
CA PRO A 33 -9.44 0.16 -7.57
C PRO A 33 -9.50 0.82 -6.18
N ASN A 34 -10.07 0.15 -5.19
CA ASN A 34 -10.15 0.69 -3.84
C ASN A 34 -8.77 0.85 -3.19
N GLU A 35 -7.89 -0.13 -3.38
CA GLU A 35 -6.49 -0.05 -2.91
C GLU A 35 -5.75 1.11 -3.56
N GLN A 36 -5.97 1.29 -4.85
CA GLN A 36 -5.35 2.36 -5.61
C GLN A 36 -5.79 3.73 -5.08
N VAL A 37 -7.07 3.92 -4.85
CA VAL A 37 -7.62 5.18 -4.36
C VAL A 37 -7.07 5.53 -2.98
N VAL A 38 -7.05 4.55 -2.06
CA VAL A 38 -6.50 4.76 -0.71
C VAL A 38 -5.01 5.11 -0.77
N LEU A 39 -4.24 4.36 -1.56
CA LEU A 39 -2.81 4.64 -1.73
C LEU A 39 -2.58 6.05 -2.28
N ASN A 40 -3.36 6.45 -3.28
CA ASN A 40 -3.24 7.78 -3.87
C ASN A 40 -3.50 8.90 -2.84
N VAL A 41 -4.50 8.72 -1.97
CA VAL A 41 -4.78 9.69 -0.90
C VAL A 41 -3.61 9.77 0.07
N ILE A 42 -3.05 8.64 0.47
CA ILE A 42 -1.89 8.60 1.37
C ILE A 42 -0.69 9.31 0.73
N ARG A 43 -0.39 8.99 -0.53
CA ARG A 43 0.71 9.62 -1.28
C ARG A 43 0.51 11.13 -1.40
N HIS A 44 -0.70 11.54 -1.76
CA HIS A 44 -1.04 12.97 -1.92
C HIS A 44 -0.87 13.71 -0.58
N SER A 45 -1.38 13.14 0.51
CA SER A 45 -1.25 13.74 1.84
C SER A 45 0.22 13.87 2.27
N LYS A 46 1.05 12.87 1.96
CA LYS A 46 2.49 12.94 2.24
C LYS A 46 3.16 14.05 1.42
N ASN A 47 2.77 14.21 0.16
CA ASN A 47 3.30 15.28 -0.69
C ASN A 47 2.90 16.67 -0.19
N LEU A 48 1.75 16.79 0.48
CA LEU A 48 1.30 18.04 1.12
C LEU A 48 1.97 18.28 2.48
N GLY A 49 2.81 17.37 2.95
CA GLY A 49 3.48 17.48 4.22
C GLY A 49 2.64 17.08 5.43
N GLN A 50 1.51 16.42 5.22
CA GLN A 50 0.67 15.90 6.30
C GLN A 50 1.33 14.67 6.89
N ARG A 51 1.61 14.73 8.19
CA ARG A 51 2.28 13.64 8.87
C ARG A 51 1.32 12.51 9.22
N PHE A 52 0.14 12.84 9.75
CA PHE A 52 -0.83 11.87 10.23
C PHE A 52 -2.09 11.89 9.38
N ILE A 53 -2.69 10.71 9.17
CA ILE A 53 -3.95 10.55 8.44
C ILE A 53 -4.85 9.67 9.27
N SER A 54 -6.06 10.14 9.58
CA SER A 54 -7.06 9.35 10.30
C SER A 54 -7.86 8.47 9.34
N ASN A 55 -8.47 7.41 9.87
CA ASN A 55 -9.40 6.60 9.08
C ASN A 55 -10.59 7.43 8.58
N SER A 56 -11.06 8.38 9.39
CA SER A 56 -12.12 9.29 8.99
C SER A 56 -11.71 10.16 7.80
N ALA A 57 -10.49 10.66 7.80
CA ALA A 57 -9.95 11.42 6.66
C ALA A 57 -9.89 10.58 5.40
N LEU A 58 -9.47 9.31 5.51
CA LEU A 58 -9.46 8.39 4.38
C LEU A 58 -10.87 8.12 3.86
N GLN A 59 -11.85 7.95 4.74
CA GLN A 59 -13.25 7.77 4.36
C GLN A 59 -13.77 8.97 3.59
N VAL A 60 -13.57 10.18 4.11
CA VAL A 60 -14.01 11.42 3.48
C VAL A 60 -13.35 11.61 2.11
N SER A 61 -12.05 11.38 2.02
CA SER A 61 -11.29 11.60 0.79
C SER A 61 -11.57 10.58 -0.29
N THR A 62 -11.94 9.34 0.08
CA THR A 62 -12.15 8.25 -0.87
C THR A 62 -13.63 7.95 -1.13
N GLY A 63 -14.52 8.34 -0.21
CA GLY A 63 -15.92 7.94 -0.26
C GLY A 63 -16.19 6.49 0.14
N LEU A 64 -15.17 5.78 0.63
CA LEU A 64 -15.30 4.38 1.03
C LEU A 64 -15.80 4.26 2.47
N SER A 65 -16.43 3.12 2.78
CA SER A 65 -16.88 2.83 4.14
C SER A 65 -15.68 2.56 5.07
N GLU A 66 -15.90 2.66 6.38
CA GLU A 66 -14.88 2.38 7.39
C GLU A 66 -14.29 0.98 7.23
N ASN A 67 -15.15 -0.03 7.07
CA ASN A 67 -14.70 -1.41 6.90
C ASN A 67 -13.85 -1.59 5.65
N THR A 68 -14.24 -0.96 4.54
CA THR A 68 -13.48 -1.04 3.29
C THR A 68 -12.12 -0.35 3.44
N VAL A 69 -12.07 0.83 4.06
CA VAL A 69 -10.82 1.55 4.32
C VAL A 69 -9.87 0.70 5.16
N ARG A 70 -10.36 0.07 6.22
CA ARG A 70 -9.55 -0.79 7.09
C ARG A 70 -8.98 -1.99 6.33
N LYS A 71 -9.82 -2.69 5.57
CA LYS A 71 -9.40 -3.85 4.77
C LYS A 71 -8.34 -3.47 3.75
N VAL A 72 -8.56 -2.38 3.04
CA VAL A 72 -7.64 -1.89 2.02
C VAL A 72 -6.31 -1.49 2.65
N ARG A 73 -6.36 -0.73 3.74
CA ARG A 73 -5.16 -0.33 4.48
C ARG A 73 -4.36 -1.55 4.92
N ASP A 74 -5.04 -2.54 5.50
CA ASP A 74 -4.38 -3.77 5.96
C ASP A 74 -3.74 -4.53 4.80
N THR A 75 -4.40 -4.59 3.66
CA THR A 75 -3.83 -5.22 2.45
C THR A 75 -2.58 -4.47 1.98
N LEU A 76 -2.62 -3.14 1.94
CA LEU A 76 -1.46 -2.34 1.54
C LEU A 76 -0.27 -2.53 2.49
N LEU A 77 -0.54 -2.69 3.80
CA LEU A 77 0.48 -3.01 4.79
C LEU A 77 1.06 -4.41 4.56
N GLN A 78 0.21 -5.40 4.32
CA GLN A 78 0.63 -6.78 4.05
C GLN A 78 1.47 -6.89 2.78
N LEU A 79 1.13 -6.13 1.76
CA LEU A 79 1.89 -6.08 0.51
C LEU A 79 3.21 -5.32 0.65
N ASN A 80 3.46 -4.72 1.81
CA ASN A 80 4.64 -3.90 2.07
C ASN A 80 4.74 -2.67 1.14
N ILE A 81 3.60 -2.20 0.67
CA ILE A 81 3.51 -0.98 -0.15
C ILE A 81 3.55 0.25 0.74
N ILE A 82 2.91 0.15 1.91
CA ILE A 82 3.00 1.16 2.96
C ILE A 82 3.47 0.51 4.26
N GLU A 83 4.00 1.32 5.17
CA GLU A 83 4.33 0.91 6.52
C GLU A 83 3.74 1.91 7.50
N GLN A 84 3.36 1.42 8.67
CA GLN A 84 2.95 2.29 9.77
C GLN A 84 4.20 2.71 10.55
N VAL A 85 4.36 4.00 10.74
CA VAL A 85 5.45 4.58 11.53
C VAL A 85 4.92 4.91 12.91
N GLY A 86 5.38 4.19 13.93
CA GLY A 86 4.94 4.39 15.30
C GLY A 86 3.53 3.87 15.57
N GLU A 87 2.96 4.29 16.66
CA GLU A 87 1.64 3.87 17.11
C GLU A 87 0.53 4.78 16.59
N THR A 88 -0.71 4.29 16.61
CA THR A 88 -1.89 5.09 16.30
C THR A 88 -2.02 6.22 17.34
N THR A 89 -2.21 7.44 16.86
CA THR A 89 -2.37 8.62 17.72
C THR A 89 -3.81 9.14 17.66
N SER A 90 -4.13 10.11 18.52
CA SER A 90 -5.45 10.76 18.51
C SER A 90 -5.73 11.53 17.21
N VAL A 91 -4.70 11.93 16.48
CA VAL A 91 -4.83 12.65 15.20
C VAL A 91 -4.71 11.74 13.97
N GLY A 92 -4.45 10.46 14.17
CA GLY A 92 -4.37 9.48 13.10
C GLY A 92 -3.12 8.63 13.14
N ILE A 93 -2.79 8.09 11.98
CA ILE A 93 -1.66 7.17 11.78
C ILE A 93 -0.66 7.83 10.84
N GLU A 94 0.61 7.70 11.16
CA GLU A 94 1.68 8.08 10.27
C GLU A 94 2.04 6.89 9.38
N TYR A 95 2.01 7.09 8.06
CA TYR A 95 2.39 6.08 7.08
C TYR A 95 3.66 6.48 6.37
N LYS A 96 4.43 5.46 6.01
CA LYS A 96 5.55 5.58 5.08
C LYS A 96 5.20 4.81 3.82
N VAL A 97 5.39 5.44 2.65
CA VAL A 97 5.22 4.76 1.36
C VAL A 97 6.54 4.11 0.98
N ASN A 98 6.50 2.81 0.68
CA ASN A 98 7.70 2.06 0.30
C ASN A 98 7.99 2.23 -1.18
N HIS A 99 8.56 3.38 -1.53
CA HIS A 99 8.84 3.76 -2.91
C HIS A 99 9.75 2.75 -3.61
N LYS A 100 10.72 2.18 -2.90
CA LYS A 100 11.64 1.18 -3.45
C LYS A 100 10.89 -0.06 -3.92
N THR A 101 9.98 -0.58 -3.09
CA THR A 101 9.15 -1.75 -3.42
C THR A 101 8.27 -1.44 -4.63
N LEU A 102 7.59 -0.30 -4.62
CA LEU A 102 6.74 0.13 -5.72
C LEU A 102 7.55 0.30 -7.01
N CYS A 103 8.69 0.97 -6.96
CA CYS A 103 9.51 1.19 -8.15
C CYS A 103 10.00 -0.13 -8.73
N THR A 104 10.39 -1.09 -7.90
CA THR A 104 10.87 -2.39 -8.36
C THR A 104 9.77 -3.15 -9.11
N ILE A 105 8.59 -3.26 -8.51
CA ILE A 105 7.51 -4.02 -9.16
C ILE A 105 6.96 -3.31 -10.40
N ILE A 106 6.88 -1.99 -10.39
CA ILE A 106 6.40 -1.22 -11.53
C ILE A 106 7.38 -1.32 -12.71
N LYS A 107 8.68 -1.30 -12.45
CA LYS A 107 9.68 -1.53 -13.49
C LYS A 107 9.51 -2.89 -14.15
N GLU A 108 9.31 -3.93 -13.35
CA GLU A 108 9.05 -5.27 -13.88
C GLU A 108 7.77 -5.32 -14.70
N LEU A 109 6.69 -4.70 -14.20
CA LEU A 109 5.42 -4.62 -14.94
C LEU A 109 5.57 -3.84 -16.25
N ASN A 110 6.30 -2.73 -16.24
CA ASN A 110 6.51 -1.92 -17.42
C ASN A 110 7.39 -2.62 -18.47
N ASN A 111 8.32 -3.48 -18.03
CA ASN A 111 9.15 -4.28 -18.92
C ASN A 111 8.41 -5.48 -19.52
N THR A 112 7.27 -5.84 -18.95
CA THR A 112 6.45 -6.95 -19.44
C THR A 112 5.40 -6.40 -20.39
N LYS A 113 5.63 -6.52 -21.69
CA LYS A 113 4.77 -5.93 -22.72
C LYS A 113 3.47 -6.70 -22.96
N ASN A 114 3.47 -8.01 -22.72
CA ASN A 114 2.28 -8.84 -22.90
C ASN A 114 1.30 -8.62 -21.77
N PRO A 115 0.05 -8.17 -22.04
CA PRO A 115 -0.91 -7.86 -20.98
C PRO A 115 -1.23 -9.04 -20.06
N ILE A 116 -1.31 -10.25 -20.61
CA ILE A 116 -1.60 -11.46 -19.82
C ILE A 116 -0.45 -11.77 -18.87
N LYS A 117 0.78 -11.73 -19.37
CA LYS A 117 1.98 -11.95 -18.53
C LYS A 117 2.10 -10.89 -17.46
N ARG A 118 1.73 -9.65 -17.79
CA ARG A 118 1.74 -8.54 -16.83
C ARG A 118 0.76 -8.78 -15.68
N LEU A 119 -0.47 -9.23 -15.98
CA LEU A 119 -1.45 -9.58 -14.97
C LEU A 119 -0.99 -10.77 -14.12
N MET A 120 -0.39 -11.78 -14.74
CA MET A 120 0.16 -12.94 -14.02
C MET A 120 1.28 -12.53 -13.08
N LEU A 121 2.14 -11.60 -13.48
CA LEU A 121 3.21 -11.09 -12.64
C LEU A 121 2.66 -10.32 -11.43
N ALA A 122 1.65 -9.48 -11.66
CA ALA A 122 0.98 -8.74 -10.58
C ALA A 122 0.29 -9.70 -9.60
N ASP A 123 -0.44 -10.69 -10.09
CA ASP A 123 -1.11 -11.70 -9.26
C ASP A 123 -0.10 -12.51 -8.46
N ARG A 124 1.01 -12.89 -9.07
CA ARG A 124 2.08 -13.62 -8.37
C ARG A 124 2.66 -12.79 -7.23
N PHE A 125 2.96 -11.53 -7.49
CA PHE A 125 3.48 -10.63 -6.46
C PHE A 125 2.52 -10.52 -5.29
N ARG A 126 1.24 -10.28 -5.56
CA ARG A 126 0.21 -10.22 -4.52
C ARG A 126 0.07 -11.54 -3.79
N GLY A 127 -0.02 -12.63 -4.53
CA GLY A 127 -0.19 -13.97 -3.97
C GLY A 127 0.95 -14.38 -3.06
N GLU A 128 2.18 -14.16 -3.47
CA GLU A 128 3.36 -14.46 -2.66
C GLU A 128 3.38 -13.65 -1.36
N LYS A 129 3.13 -12.35 -1.43
CA LYS A 129 3.12 -11.49 -0.25
C LYS A 129 2.00 -11.83 0.72
N LEU A 130 0.78 -12.01 0.22
CA LEU A 130 -0.37 -12.36 1.07
C LEU A 130 -0.25 -13.78 1.63
N ALA A 131 0.28 -14.72 0.85
CA ALA A 131 0.51 -16.09 1.32
C ALA A 131 1.56 -16.14 2.43
N MET A 132 2.64 -15.38 2.32
CA MET A 132 3.66 -15.28 3.36
C MET A 132 3.05 -14.74 4.67
N HIS A 133 2.23 -13.72 4.58
CA HIS A 133 1.56 -13.14 5.75
C HIS A 133 0.59 -14.12 6.37
N THR A 134 -0.23 -14.79 5.56
CA THR A 134 -1.19 -15.79 6.02
C THR A 134 -0.49 -16.97 6.69
N ALA A 135 0.59 -17.46 6.10
CA ALA A 135 1.39 -18.55 6.68
C ALA A 135 1.98 -18.16 8.03
N HIS A 136 2.42 -16.91 8.18
CA HIS A 136 2.95 -16.40 9.43
C HIS A 136 1.87 -16.35 10.52
N ILE A 137 0.69 -15.85 10.20
CA ILE A 137 -0.45 -15.80 11.12
C ILE A 137 -0.87 -17.20 11.53
N LYS A 138 -1.00 -18.11 10.57
CA LYS A 138 -1.39 -19.50 10.83
C LYS A 138 -0.39 -20.18 11.77
N LYS A 139 0.89 -20.01 11.53
CA LYS A 139 1.95 -20.56 12.38
C LYS A 139 1.82 -20.04 13.82
N TYR A 140 1.54 -18.77 13.98
CA TYR A 140 1.34 -18.15 15.30
C TYR A 140 0.11 -18.71 16.00
N GLN A 141 -1.02 -18.85 15.28
CA GLN A 141 -2.26 -19.43 15.81
C GLN A 141 -2.09 -20.89 16.21
N ASP A 142 -1.41 -21.68 15.39
CA ASP A 142 -1.14 -23.09 15.69
C ASP A 142 -0.27 -23.23 16.94
N SER A 143 0.71 -22.36 17.12
CA SER A 143 1.56 -22.31 18.31
C SER A 143 0.76 -21.98 19.58
N GLU A 144 -0.19 -21.06 19.50
CA GLU A 144 -1.08 -20.75 20.63
C GLU A 144 -2.01 -21.91 20.97
N LEU A 145 -2.55 -22.61 19.93
CA LEU A 145 -3.41 -23.77 20.12
C LEU A 145 -2.66 -24.92 20.80
N ASP A 146 -1.45 -25.21 20.36
CA ASP A 146 -0.60 -26.24 20.97
C ASP A 146 -0.30 -25.89 22.45
N GLY A 147 -0.03 -24.62 22.74
CA GLY A 147 0.17 -24.17 24.11
C GLY A 147 -1.07 -24.35 24.98
N LYS A 148 -2.28 -24.20 24.44
CA LYS A 148 -3.54 -24.42 25.16
C LYS A 148 -3.85 -25.91 25.36
N LEU A 149 -3.51 -26.75 24.39
CA LEU A 149 -3.75 -28.19 24.47
C LEU A 149 -2.79 -28.88 25.43
N ASN A 150 -1.63 -28.34 25.66
CA ASN A 150 -0.61 -28.87 26.55
C ASN A 150 -0.75 -28.43 28.02
N LYS A 151 -1.79 -27.68 28.29
CA LYS A 151 -2.17 -27.32 29.66
C LYS A 151 -3.25 -28.28 30.16
#